data_ad0f782837b7c54319c47959cf4666f3
#
_entry.id   ad0f782837b7c54319c47959cf4666f3
#
_cell.length_a   1.000
_cell.length_b   1.000
_cell.length_c   1.000
_cell.angle_alpha   90.00
_cell.angle_beta   90.00
_cell.angle_gamma   90.00
#
_symmetry.space_group_name_H-M   'P 1'
#
loop_
_entity.id
_entity.type
_entity.pdbx_description
1 polymer ?
#
loop_
_entity_poly.entity_id
_entity_poly.type
_entity_poly.pdbx_seq_one_letter_code
_entity_poly.pdbx_strand_id
1 'polypeptide(L)'
;MTHVYDPATAINDPNGITWGMHPIAWRNDDIPEVGEWNTIDVMFDDLAEAGFAGTEVAGWYPSKEETKEKADAAGLRIVAQWFSSFIVRDGVEAVIPDFRATCEYLQFLGATRIVVSEQTGSVQGIRDICIFENKPVLKDEEWPVLAEGLNELGEIAHEYGLDLVYHHHLGTVVQTKDETLRLLELTDPDKVSLLFDTGHAYVGDGDVMGLLRGVIDRIKHVHFKDVRPAKMEESRAAKRSFLDSFLAGMFTVPGDGTIDFTEPYRFLVEHGYKGWILVEAEQDPKIAPPLEYAHIARDYVLGTLLGQ
;
A
#
# COMPACT_ATOMS: atom_id res chain seq x y z
N MET A 1 27.37 8.11 5.34
CA MET A 1 27.83 6.72 5.07
C MET A 1 26.66 6.05 4.39
N THR A 2 26.90 5.36 3.31
CA THR A 2 25.82 4.62 2.63
C THR A 2 25.52 3.38 3.47
N HIS A 3 24.30 3.26 3.97
CA HIS A 3 23.86 2.08 4.68
C HIS A 3 23.46 0.99 3.67
N VAL A 4 23.89 -0.22 3.94
CA VAL A 4 23.50 -1.42 3.16
C VAL A 4 22.71 -2.32 4.09
N TYR A 5 21.57 -2.82 3.61
CA TYR A 5 20.75 -3.77 4.36
C TYR A 5 21.61 -4.94 4.89
N ASP A 6 21.62 -5.08 6.19
CA ASP A 6 22.38 -6.13 6.87
C ASP A 6 21.37 -7.16 7.46
N PRO A 7 21.37 -8.40 6.98
CA PRO A 7 20.52 -9.45 7.54
C PRO A 7 20.71 -9.69 9.04
N ALA A 8 21.84 -9.27 9.64
CA ALA A 8 22.06 -9.41 11.08
C ALA A 8 21.32 -8.35 11.92
N THR A 9 21.00 -7.19 11.33
CA THR A 9 20.24 -6.10 11.99
C THR A 9 18.82 -5.97 11.46
N ALA A 10 18.48 -6.78 10.44
CA ALA A 10 17.19 -6.79 9.79
C ALA A 10 16.07 -7.29 10.71
N ILE A 11 14.86 -6.89 10.38
CA ILE A 11 13.65 -7.48 10.96
C ILE A 11 13.56 -8.94 10.50
N ASN A 12 13.93 -9.87 11.37
CA ASN A 12 13.92 -11.29 11.07
C ASN A 12 12.67 -11.96 11.66
N ASP A 13 11.66 -12.16 10.82
CA ASP A 13 10.41 -12.78 11.23
C ASP A 13 10.46 -14.31 11.07
N PRO A 14 10.41 -15.07 12.18
CA PRO A 14 10.48 -16.53 12.15
C PRO A 14 9.29 -17.19 11.45
N ASN A 15 8.20 -16.45 11.24
CA ASN A 15 6.98 -16.96 10.60
C ASN A 15 7.06 -16.88 9.05
N GLY A 16 8.17 -16.39 8.50
CA GLY A 16 8.41 -16.30 7.06
C GLY A 16 7.77 -15.07 6.40
N ILE A 17 7.40 -14.07 7.19
CA ILE A 17 6.97 -12.75 6.71
C ILE A 17 8.22 -11.90 6.46
N THR A 18 8.18 -11.12 5.40
CA THR A 18 9.23 -10.15 5.08
C THR A 18 8.69 -8.74 5.28
N TRP A 19 9.45 -7.92 5.98
CA TRP A 19 9.05 -6.55 6.31
C TRP A 19 9.69 -5.54 5.37
N GLY A 20 8.87 -4.66 4.87
CA GLY A 20 9.26 -3.50 4.06
C GLY A 20 8.59 -2.23 4.54
N MET A 21 8.93 -1.11 3.93
CA MET A 21 8.25 0.16 4.19
C MET A 21 8.01 0.92 2.89
N HIS A 22 6.84 1.54 2.78
CA HIS A 22 6.37 2.23 1.58
C HIS A 22 7.08 3.58 1.42
N PRO A 23 7.46 3.99 0.19
CA PRO A 23 8.22 5.22 -0.07
C PRO A 23 7.46 6.51 0.24
N ILE A 24 6.12 6.44 0.36
CA ILE A 24 5.25 7.59 0.55
C ILE A 24 5.54 8.37 1.84
N ALA A 25 6.17 7.72 2.83
CA ALA A 25 6.61 8.37 4.07
C ALA A 25 7.73 9.40 3.84
N TRP A 26 8.55 9.23 2.80
CA TRP A 26 9.65 10.13 2.44
C TRP A 26 9.19 11.22 1.50
N ARG A 27 8.45 10.86 0.47
CA ARG A 27 7.97 11.79 -0.55
C ARG A 27 6.65 11.31 -1.12
N ASN A 28 5.71 12.24 -1.27
CA ASN A 28 4.37 11.96 -1.73
C ASN A 28 4.24 12.18 -3.24
N ASP A 29 3.60 11.27 -3.96
CA ASP A 29 3.35 11.36 -5.40
C ASP A 29 2.19 12.30 -5.74
N ASP A 30 1.17 12.38 -4.87
CA ASP A 30 -0.01 13.21 -5.07
C ASP A 30 0.24 14.69 -4.73
N ILE A 31 1.27 14.96 -3.89
CA ILE A 31 1.69 16.31 -3.49
C ILE A 31 3.20 16.42 -3.68
N PRO A 32 3.71 16.67 -4.89
CA PRO A 32 5.13 16.58 -5.23
C PRO A 32 6.06 17.46 -4.38
N GLU A 33 5.54 18.56 -3.82
CA GLU A 33 6.28 19.46 -2.92
C GLU A 33 6.48 18.88 -1.51
N VAL A 34 5.72 17.84 -1.13
CA VAL A 34 5.84 17.17 0.16
C VAL A 34 6.96 16.13 0.09
N GLY A 35 8.08 16.45 0.73
CA GLY A 35 9.23 15.58 0.76
C GLY A 35 10.15 15.66 -0.46
N GLU A 36 10.02 16.69 -1.32
CA GLU A 36 10.81 16.83 -2.57
C GLU A 36 12.33 16.79 -2.38
N TRP A 37 12.80 17.09 -1.16
CA TRP A 37 14.23 17.02 -0.79
C TRP A 37 14.72 15.60 -0.51
N ASN A 38 13.83 14.64 -0.31
CA ASN A 38 14.19 13.25 -0.12
C ASN A 38 14.49 12.60 -1.48
N THR A 39 15.69 12.08 -1.61
CA THR A 39 16.12 11.32 -2.78
C THR A 39 15.94 9.83 -2.53
N ILE A 40 16.00 9.03 -3.59
CA ILE A 40 15.97 7.57 -3.48
C ILE A 40 17.15 7.04 -2.65
N ASP A 41 18.32 7.69 -2.74
CA ASP A 41 19.51 7.30 -1.96
C ASP A 41 19.28 7.50 -0.46
N VAL A 42 18.70 8.66 -0.06
CA VAL A 42 18.36 8.92 1.35
C VAL A 42 17.36 7.89 1.85
N MET A 43 16.30 7.63 1.08
CA MET A 43 15.28 6.67 1.47
C MET A 43 15.83 5.25 1.57
N PHE A 44 16.68 4.81 0.63
CA PHE A 44 17.27 3.48 0.67
C PHE A 44 18.24 3.31 1.83
N ASP A 45 19.03 4.35 2.13
CA ASP A 45 19.91 4.37 3.31
C ASP A 45 19.08 4.24 4.61
N ASP A 46 18.00 5.01 4.74
CA ASP A 46 17.10 4.98 5.89
C ASP A 46 16.42 3.61 6.07
N LEU A 47 15.94 3.01 4.97
CA LEU A 47 15.32 1.69 5.00
C LEU A 47 16.32 0.60 5.44
N ALA A 48 17.52 0.64 4.89
CA ALA A 48 18.59 -0.30 5.26
C ALA A 48 19.01 -0.13 6.73
N GLU A 49 19.16 1.12 7.20
CA GLU A 49 19.46 1.43 8.60
C GLU A 49 18.36 0.93 9.54
N ALA A 50 17.10 1.16 9.19
CA ALA A 50 15.95 0.70 9.98
C ALA A 50 15.71 -0.81 9.88
N GLY A 51 16.43 -1.54 9.00
CA GLY A 51 16.36 -3.00 8.89
C GLY A 51 15.17 -3.53 8.10
N PHE A 52 14.54 -2.70 7.26
CA PHE A 52 13.53 -3.12 6.30
C PHE A 52 14.17 -3.74 5.05
N ALA A 53 13.58 -4.83 4.55
CA ALA A 53 14.18 -5.61 3.46
C ALA A 53 13.80 -5.13 2.05
N GLY A 54 12.90 -4.16 1.93
CA GLY A 54 12.46 -3.68 0.62
C GLY A 54 11.36 -2.63 0.70
N THR A 55 10.94 -2.19 -0.49
CA THR A 55 9.97 -1.10 -0.68
C THR A 55 9.19 -1.28 -1.98
N GLU A 56 8.18 -0.44 -2.17
CA GLU A 56 7.48 -0.27 -3.45
C GLU A 56 8.13 0.83 -4.30
N VAL A 57 7.72 0.91 -5.57
CA VAL A 57 8.15 1.99 -6.46
C VAL A 57 7.24 3.20 -6.29
N ALA A 58 7.83 4.38 -6.30
CA ALA A 58 7.14 5.66 -6.38
C ALA A 58 7.39 6.37 -7.72
N GLY A 59 6.47 7.25 -8.11
CA GLY A 59 6.54 7.97 -9.39
C GLY A 59 7.74 8.91 -9.55
N TRP A 60 8.38 9.28 -8.44
CA TRP A 60 9.57 10.14 -8.43
C TRP A 60 10.90 9.38 -8.54
N TYR A 61 10.86 8.04 -8.66
CA TYR A 61 12.08 7.25 -8.83
C TYR A 61 12.78 7.57 -10.17
N PRO A 62 14.11 7.41 -10.26
CA PRO A 62 14.84 7.61 -11.51
C PRO A 62 14.52 6.50 -12.56
N SER A 63 15.34 6.38 -13.58
CA SER A 63 15.17 5.31 -14.58
C SER A 63 15.18 3.92 -13.93
N LYS A 64 14.58 2.94 -14.60
CA LYS A 64 14.52 1.56 -14.07
C LYS A 64 15.91 0.95 -13.85
N GLU A 65 16.87 1.30 -14.70
CA GLU A 65 18.26 0.85 -14.60
C GLU A 65 18.92 1.43 -13.34
N GLU A 66 18.76 2.74 -13.12
CA GLU A 66 19.30 3.42 -11.95
C GLU A 66 18.61 2.97 -10.67
N THR A 67 17.29 2.81 -10.69
CA THR A 67 16.52 2.28 -9.55
C THR A 67 17.01 0.89 -9.16
N LYS A 68 17.21 0.00 -10.15
CA LYS A 68 17.71 -1.34 -9.89
C LYS A 68 19.14 -1.33 -9.34
N GLU A 69 20.03 -0.54 -9.93
CA GLU A 69 21.40 -0.40 -9.47
C GLU A 69 21.47 0.06 -8.00
N LYS A 70 20.67 1.07 -7.66
CA LYS A 70 20.62 1.61 -6.29
C LYS A 70 20.01 0.61 -5.30
N ALA A 71 18.94 -0.08 -5.67
CA ALA A 71 18.31 -1.11 -4.83
C ALA A 71 19.27 -2.28 -4.58
N ASP A 72 19.92 -2.77 -5.64
CA ASP A 72 20.90 -3.86 -5.54
C ASP A 72 22.11 -3.43 -4.66
N ALA A 73 22.59 -2.19 -4.81
CA ALA A 73 23.68 -1.65 -4.01
C ALA A 73 23.31 -1.50 -2.51
N ALA A 74 22.06 -1.13 -2.21
CA ALA A 74 21.56 -1.05 -0.85
C ALA A 74 21.14 -2.42 -0.28
N GLY A 75 21.11 -3.48 -1.09
CA GLY A 75 20.63 -4.82 -0.69
C GLY A 75 19.12 -4.90 -0.48
N LEU A 76 18.37 -3.95 -1.03
CA LEU A 76 16.93 -3.86 -0.90
C LEU A 76 16.20 -4.51 -2.08
N ARG A 77 14.99 -4.99 -1.83
CA ARG A 77 14.12 -5.54 -2.87
C ARG A 77 13.02 -4.56 -3.24
N ILE A 78 12.75 -4.46 -4.54
CA ILE A 78 11.53 -3.81 -5.04
C ILE A 78 10.40 -4.85 -5.02
N VAL A 79 9.27 -4.50 -4.42
CA VAL A 79 8.18 -5.44 -4.14
C VAL A 79 7.04 -5.29 -5.12
N ALA A 80 6.59 -4.05 -5.34
CA ALA A 80 5.42 -3.72 -6.13
C ALA A 80 5.45 -2.26 -6.60
N GLN A 81 4.43 -1.87 -7.34
CA GLN A 81 4.10 -0.49 -7.70
C GLN A 81 2.60 -0.32 -7.80
N TRP A 82 2.11 0.86 -7.38
CA TRP A 82 0.75 1.30 -7.63
C TRP A 82 0.48 1.52 -9.12
N PHE A 83 -0.69 1.05 -9.56
CA PHE A 83 -1.26 1.28 -10.88
C PHE A 83 -2.70 1.80 -10.76
N SER A 84 -2.94 3.02 -11.21
CA SER A 84 -4.27 3.61 -11.30
C SER A 84 -5.02 3.05 -12.51
N SER A 85 -6.04 2.23 -12.30
CA SER A 85 -6.89 1.77 -13.39
C SER A 85 -8.11 2.68 -13.57
N PHE A 86 -8.61 2.71 -14.80
CA PHE A 86 -9.81 3.43 -15.17
C PHE A 86 -10.73 2.53 -16.03
N ILE A 87 -10.82 1.25 -15.63
CA ILE A 87 -11.57 0.23 -16.36
C ILE A 87 -13.02 0.63 -16.57
N VAL A 88 -13.65 1.16 -15.52
CA VAL A 88 -15.08 1.51 -15.57
C VAL A 88 -15.34 2.69 -16.50
N ARG A 89 -14.41 3.66 -16.54
CA ARG A 89 -14.53 4.85 -17.38
C ARG A 89 -14.18 4.60 -18.85
N ASP A 90 -13.05 3.92 -19.08
CA ASP A 90 -12.38 3.88 -20.37
C ASP A 90 -12.44 2.49 -21.05
N GLY A 91 -12.85 1.46 -20.29
CA GLY A 91 -12.76 0.06 -20.72
C GLY A 91 -11.37 -0.52 -20.53
N VAL A 92 -11.29 -1.84 -20.35
CA VAL A 92 -10.02 -2.54 -20.08
C VAL A 92 -9.02 -2.42 -21.23
N GLU A 93 -9.48 -2.45 -22.48
CA GLU A 93 -8.63 -2.31 -23.68
C GLU A 93 -7.82 -1.02 -23.70
N ALA A 94 -8.37 0.07 -23.17
CA ALA A 94 -7.67 1.35 -23.05
C ALA A 94 -6.60 1.34 -21.96
N VAL A 95 -6.76 0.49 -20.95
CA VAL A 95 -5.86 0.38 -19.77
C VAL A 95 -4.67 -0.56 -20.06
N ILE A 96 -4.87 -1.60 -20.87
CA ILE A 96 -3.88 -2.66 -21.13
C ILE A 96 -2.50 -2.13 -21.56
N PRO A 97 -2.35 -1.16 -22.47
CA PRO A 97 -1.02 -0.72 -22.91
C PRO A 97 -0.15 -0.21 -21.76
N ASP A 98 -0.68 0.65 -20.91
CA ASP A 98 0.03 1.22 -19.76
C ASP A 98 0.25 0.17 -18.67
N PHE A 99 -0.71 -0.73 -18.48
CA PHE A 99 -0.58 -1.84 -17.55
C PHE A 99 0.56 -2.78 -17.94
N ARG A 100 0.66 -3.17 -19.22
CA ARG A 100 1.76 -3.99 -19.73
C ARG A 100 3.12 -3.30 -19.55
N ALA A 101 3.21 -2.00 -19.83
CA ALA A 101 4.43 -1.23 -19.62
C ALA A 101 4.86 -1.24 -18.15
N THR A 102 3.89 -1.11 -17.23
CA THR A 102 4.16 -1.20 -15.78
C THR A 102 4.58 -2.61 -15.37
N CYS A 103 3.95 -3.65 -15.89
CA CYS A 103 4.34 -5.04 -15.63
C CYS A 103 5.77 -5.33 -16.11
N GLU A 104 6.13 -4.86 -17.32
CA GLU A 104 7.48 -5.01 -17.87
C GLU A 104 8.53 -4.29 -17.00
N TYR A 105 8.21 -3.09 -16.53
CA TYR A 105 9.04 -2.32 -15.59
C TYR A 105 9.26 -3.09 -14.28
N LEU A 106 8.19 -3.59 -13.68
CA LEU A 106 8.24 -4.36 -12.43
C LEU A 106 9.00 -5.68 -12.58
N GLN A 107 8.79 -6.40 -13.68
CA GLN A 107 9.55 -7.62 -13.99
C GLN A 107 11.06 -7.32 -14.09
N PHE A 108 11.45 -6.23 -14.73
CA PHE A 108 12.86 -5.81 -14.81
C PHE A 108 13.46 -5.53 -13.43
N LEU A 109 12.70 -4.95 -12.51
CA LEU A 109 13.13 -4.68 -11.14
C LEU A 109 13.12 -5.93 -10.25
N GLY A 110 12.54 -7.05 -10.70
CA GLY A 110 12.42 -8.29 -9.93
C GLY A 110 11.28 -8.26 -8.90
N ALA A 111 10.32 -7.35 -9.07
CA ALA A 111 9.10 -7.32 -8.28
C ALA A 111 8.22 -8.54 -8.54
N THR A 112 7.32 -8.82 -7.61
CA THR A 112 6.41 -9.98 -7.71
C THR A 112 4.93 -9.59 -7.61
N ARG A 113 4.63 -8.31 -7.44
CA ARG A 113 3.27 -7.77 -7.31
C ARG A 113 3.08 -6.53 -8.17
N ILE A 114 1.85 -6.33 -8.64
CA ILE A 114 1.36 -5.06 -9.15
C ILE A 114 0.12 -4.68 -8.35
N VAL A 115 0.15 -3.50 -7.71
CA VAL A 115 -0.94 -2.98 -6.90
C VAL A 115 -1.89 -2.21 -7.79
N VAL A 116 -3.15 -2.62 -7.88
CA VAL A 116 -4.16 -1.99 -8.75
C VAL A 116 -5.28 -1.41 -7.91
N SER A 117 -5.66 -0.17 -8.19
CA SER A 117 -6.86 0.45 -7.64
C SER A 117 -7.67 1.13 -8.75
N GLU A 118 -8.98 0.95 -8.75
CA GLU A 118 -9.88 1.58 -9.73
C GLU A 118 -10.13 3.04 -9.36
N GLN A 119 -9.74 3.95 -10.23
CA GLN A 119 -9.73 5.37 -9.97
C GLN A 119 -10.86 6.15 -10.68
N THR A 120 -11.80 5.46 -11.34
CA THR A 120 -12.95 6.13 -11.95
C THR A 120 -13.75 6.90 -10.92
N GLY A 121 -13.78 8.22 -11.07
CA GLY A 121 -14.48 9.13 -10.14
C GLY A 121 -13.85 9.26 -8.76
N SER A 122 -12.63 8.73 -8.54
CA SER A 122 -11.92 8.84 -7.27
C SER A 122 -11.81 10.30 -6.81
N VAL A 123 -11.95 10.50 -5.50
CA VAL A 123 -11.80 11.83 -4.86
C VAL A 123 -10.54 11.94 -4.02
N GLN A 124 -9.71 10.89 -3.95
CA GLN A 124 -8.52 10.88 -3.10
C GLN A 124 -7.53 12.01 -3.43
N GLY A 125 -7.34 12.33 -4.72
CA GLY A 125 -6.43 13.40 -5.17
C GLY A 125 -7.06 14.80 -5.20
N ILE A 126 -8.30 14.98 -4.73
CA ILE A 126 -9.04 16.24 -4.88
C ILE A 126 -9.14 16.97 -3.55
N ARG A 127 -8.44 18.13 -3.42
CA ARG A 127 -8.40 18.91 -2.15
C ARG A 127 -9.72 19.54 -1.72
N ASP A 128 -10.59 19.87 -2.67
CA ASP A 128 -11.85 20.58 -2.36
C ASP A 128 -13.00 19.64 -1.98
N ILE A 129 -12.74 18.32 -1.89
CA ILE A 129 -13.76 17.32 -1.60
C ILE A 129 -13.46 16.63 -0.26
N CYS A 130 -14.46 16.68 0.66
CA CYS A 130 -14.38 15.97 1.93
C CYS A 130 -14.36 14.45 1.74
N ILE A 131 -13.29 13.81 2.18
CA ILE A 131 -13.10 12.36 2.02
C ILE A 131 -14.11 11.51 2.82
N PHE A 132 -14.64 12.06 3.90
CA PHE A 132 -15.56 11.35 4.79
C PHE A 132 -17.03 11.37 4.34
N GLU A 133 -17.36 12.24 3.39
CA GLU A 133 -18.74 12.46 2.93
C GLU A 133 -18.94 12.12 1.45
N ASN A 134 -17.84 11.98 0.72
CA ASN A 134 -17.88 11.88 -0.73
C ASN A 134 -16.95 10.75 -1.20
N LYS A 135 -17.53 9.74 -1.78
CA LYS A 135 -16.81 8.73 -2.54
C LYS A 135 -17.65 8.34 -3.76
N PRO A 136 -17.04 7.88 -4.85
CA PRO A 136 -17.79 7.32 -5.97
C PRO A 136 -18.45 6.00 -5.55
N VAL A 137 -19.59 5.70 -6.17
CA VAL A 137 -20.32 4.45 -5.96
C VAL A 137 -20.62 3.85 -7.32
N LEU A 138 -20.21 2.61 -7.53
CA LEU A 138 -20.54 1.86 -8.73
C LEU A 138 -22.03 1.52 -8.79
N LYS A 139 -22.61 1.65 -9.98
CA LYS A 139 -23.91 1.07 -10.27
C LYS A 139 -23.78 -0.45 -10.42
N ASP A 140 -24.90 -1.16 -10.27
CA ASP A 140 -24.88 -2.63 -10.33
C ASP A 140 -24.32 -3.18 -11.64
N GLU A 141 -24.58 -2.50 -12.76
CA GLU A 141 -24.08 -2.86 -14.09
C GLU A 141 -22.58 -2.58 -14.29
N GLU A 142 -21.95 -1.76 -13.45
CA GLU A 142 -20.51 -1.41 -13.55
C GLU A 142 -19.62 -2.44 -12.82
N TRP A 143 -20.18 -3.17 -11.84
CA TRP A 143 -19.42 -4.18 -11.10
C TRP A 143 -18.88 -5.33 -11.97
N PRO A 144 -19.68 -5.93 -12.88
CA PRO A 144 -19.17 -6.93 -13.80
C PRO A 144 -18.08 -6.37 -14.73
N VAL A 145 -18.21 -5.12 -15.20
CA VAL A 145 -17.21 -4.48 -16.05
C VAL A 145 -15.87 -4.37 -15.32
N LEU A 146 -15.88 -3.91 -14.07
CA LEU A 146 -14.67 -3.85 -13.26
C LEU A 146 -14.07 -5.24 -13.02
N ALA A 147 -14.90 -6.21 -12.63
CA ALA A 147 -14.43 -7.56 -12.30
C ALA A 147 -13.84 -8.29 -13.52
N GLU A 148 -14.49 -8.22 -14.66
CA GLU A 148 -14.00 -8.82 -15.91
C GLU A 148 -12.69 -8.16 -16.36
N GLY A 149 -12.61 -6.83 -16.29
CA GLY A 149 -11.39 -6.12 -16.64
C GLY A 149 -10.24 -6.44 -15.69
N LEU A 150 -10.48 -6.55 -14.38
CA LEU A 150 -9.45 -6.96 -13.42
C LEU A 150 -8.98 -8.41 -13.66
N ASN A 151 -9.89 -9.32 -14.01
CA ASN A 151 -9.52 -10.69 -14.38
C ASN A 151 -8.60 -10.73 -15.61
N GLU A 152 -8.86 -9.89 -16.60
CA GLU A 152 -8.01 -9.77 -17.78
C GLU A 152 -6.64 -9.17 -17.41
N LEU A 153 -6.60 -8.10 -16.64
CA LEU A 153 -5.34 -7.53 -16.14
C LEU A 153 -4.55 -8.54 -15.28
N GLY A 154 -5.22 -9.36 -14.45
CA GLY A 154 -4.59 -10.41 -13.65
C GLY A 154 -3.93 -11.49 -14.52
N GLU A 155 -4.58 -11.89 -15.60
CA GLU A 155 -4.00 -12.82 -16.58
C GLU A 155 -2.76 -12.23 -17.26
N ILE A 156 -2.83 -10.95 -17.63
CA ILE A 156 -1.67 -10.22 -18.20
C ILE A 156 -0.54 -10.13 -17.18
N ALA A 157 -0.82 -9.82 -15.90
CA ALA A 157 0.20 -9.77 -14.85
C ALA A 157 0.96 -11.09 -14.72
N HIS A 158 0.27 -12.22 -14.81
CA HIS A 158 0.89 -13.55 -14.78
C HIS A 158 1.86 -13.80 -15.94
N GLU A 159 1.65 -13.20 -17.14
CA GLU A 159 2.60 -13.30 -18.25
C GLU A 159 3.99 -12.75 -17.87
N TYR A 160 4.04 -11.80 -16.90
CA TYR A 160 5.26 -11.18 -16.38
C TYR A 160 5.73 -11.77 -15.05
N GLY A 161 5.05 -12.80 -14.54
CA GLY A 161 5.36 -13.41 -13.24
C GLY A 161 4.93 -12.57 -12.04
N LEU A 162 3.94 -11.70 -12.23
CA LEU A 162 3.39 -10.83 -11.17
C LEU A 162 2.02 -11.33 -10.73
N ASP A 163 1.71 -11.20 -9.43
CA ASP A 163 0.33 -11.27 -8.93
C ASP A 163 -0.29 -9.86 -8.97
N LEU A 164 -1.49 -9.73 -9.54
CA LEU A 164 -2.31 -8.54 -9.36
C LEU A 164 -2.92 -8.56 -7.97
N VAL A 165 -2.65 -7.52 -7.19
CA VAL A 165 -3.25 -7.31 -5.86
C VAL A 165 -4.09 -6.04 -5.89
N TYR A 166 -5.41 -6.20 -5.75
CA TYR A 166 -6.32 -5.06 -5.71
C TYR A 166 -6.20 -4.33 -4.37
N HIS A 167 -6.07 -3.02 -4.41
CA HIS A 167 -5.99 -2.16 -3.22
C HIS A 167 -7.33 -1.43 -3.01
N HIS A 168 -8.09 -1.83 -1.98
CA HIS A 168 -9.23 -1.06 -1.50
C HIS A 168 -8.72 0.24 -0.86
N HIS A 169 -9.28 1.39 -1.26
CA HIS A 169 -8.72 2.66 -0.87
C HIS A 169 -9.80 3.70 -0.59
N LEU A 170 -9.55 4.58 0.40
CA LEU A 170 -10.44 5.70 0.70
C LEU A 170 -10.65 6.60 -0.52
N GLY A 171 -11.91 7.00 -0.74
CA GLY A 171 -12.26 7.89 -1.84
C GLY A 171 -12.35 7.23 -3.21
N THR A 172 -12.26 5.91 -3.29
CA THR A 172 -12.43 5.13 -4.52
C THR A 172 -13.76 4.36 -4.54
N VAL A 173 -14.05 3.70 -5.64
CA VAL A 173 -15.27 2.89 -5.83
C VAL A 173 -15.31 1.63 -4.95
N VAL A 174 -14.14 1.14 -4.51
CA VAL A 174 -14.01 0.00 -3.58
C VAL A 174 -13.26 0.47 -2.35
N GLN A 175 -14.00 0.87 -1.33
CA GLN A 175 -13.48 1.43 -0.09
C GLN A 175 -13.85 0.59 1.13
N THR A 176 -15.11 0.15 1.20
CA THR A 176 -15.66 -0.54 2.37
C THR A 176 -15.43 -2.04 2.32
N LYS A 177 -15.60 -2.70 3.47
CA LYS A 177 -15.58 -4.16 3.57
C LYS A 177 -16.56 -4.81 2.59
N ASP A 178 -17.80 -4.36 2.56
CA ASP A 178 -18.83 -4.95 1.71
C ASP A 178 -18.51 -4.78 0.22
N GLU A 179 -17.97 -3.63 -0.19
CA GLU A 179 -17.50 -3.41 -1.55
C GLU A 179 -16.31 -4.30 -1.90
N THR A 180 -15.38 -4.45 -0.98
CA THR A 180 -14.21 -5.34 -1.16
C THR A 180 -14.65 -6.80 -1.29
N LEU A 181 -15.54 -7.28 -0.42
CA LEU A 181 -16.08 -8.63 -0.50
C LEU A 181 -16.84 -8.85 -1.82
N ARG A 182 -17.67 -7.89 -2.23
CA ARG A 182 -18.38 -7.95 -3.52
C ARG A 182 -17.42 -8.05 -4.70
N LEU A 183 -16.37 -7.25 -4.72
CA LEU A 183 -15.36 -7.33 -5.78
C LEU A 183 -14.71 -8.72 -5.84
N LEU A 184 -14.30 -9.24 -4.68
CA LEU A 184 -13.62 -10.53 -4.61
C LEU A 184 -14.56 -11.71 -4.96
N GLU A 185 -15.85 -11.59 -4.69
CA GLU A 185 -16.86 -12.57 -5.08
C GLU A 185 -17.05 -12.59 -6.62
N LEU A 186 -16.92 -11.46 -7.27
CA LEU A 186 -17.09 -11.32 -8.72
C LEU A 186 -15.82 -11.62 -9.52
N THR A 187 -14.63 -11.65 -8.89
CA THR A 187 -13.34 -11.86 -9.54
C THR A 187 -12.81 -13.28 -9.36
N ASP A 188 -12.07 -13.74 -10.36
CA ASP A 188 -11.39 -15.04 -10.35
C ASP A 188 -10.27 -15.04 -9.28
N PRO A 189 -10.32 -15.95 -8.27
CA PRO A 189 -9.33 -16.02 -7.21
C PRO A 189 -7.91 -16.37 -7.70
N ASP A 190 -7.79 -17.00 -8.85
CA ASP A 190 -6.47 -17.30 -9.42
C ASP A 190 -5.85 -16.07 -10.11
N LYS A 191 -6.65 -15.06 -10.48
CA LYS A 191 -6.21 -13.89 -11.26
C LYS A 191 -6.11 -12.62 -10.45
N VAL A 192 -7.04 -12.40 -9.52
CA VAL A 192 -7.13 -11.18 -8.71
C VAL A 192 -6.99 -11.53 -7.24
N SER A 193 -5.96 -11.04 -6.62
CA SER A 193 -5.71 -11.12 -5.18
C SER A 193 -5.98 -9.78 -4.51
N LEU A 194 -5.81 -9.71 -3.18
CA LEU A 194 -6.03 -8.48 -2.43
C LEU A 194 -4.73 -7.99 -1.78
N LEU A 195 -4.53 -6.69 -1.83
CA LEU A 195 -3.72 -5.95 -0.87
C LEU A 195 -4.63 -5.55 0.29
N PHE A 196 -4.36 -6.07 1.48
CA PHE A 196 -5.07 -5.72 2.70
C PHE A 196 -4.37 -4.55 3.39
N ASP A 197 -5.05 -3.41 3.51
CA ASP A 197 -4.56 -2.22 4.20
C ASP A 197 -5.37 -1.95 5.46
N THR A 198 -4.69 -1.89 6.60
CA THR A 198 -5.33 -1.71 7.91
C THR A 198 -5.87 -0.29 8.13
N GLY A 199 -5.17 0.72 7.64
CA GLY A 199 -5.58 2.13 7.81
C GLY A 199 -6.79 2.49 6.97
N HIS A 200 -6.80 2.05 5.71
CA HIS A 200 -7.96 2.25 4.85
C HIS A 200 -9.19 1.47 5.35
N ALA A 201 -9.00 0.25 5.86
CA ALA A 201 -10.08 -0.51 6.50
C ALA A 201 -10.61 0.20 7.76
N TYR A 202 -9.71 0.73 8.60
CA TYR A 202 -10.11 1.42 9.83
C TYR A 202 -10.91 2.70 9.55
N VAL A 203 -10.46 3.54 8.62
CA VAL A 203 -11.13 4.81 8.29
C VAL A 203 -12.38 4.57 7.46
N GLY A 204 -12.40 3.53 6.63
CA GLY A 204 -13.51 3.20 5.72
C GLY A 204 -14.78 2.81 6.47
N ASP A 205 -14.71 1.83 7.37
CA ASP A 205 -15.86 1.33 8.13
C ASP A 205 -15.53 0.80 9.53
N GLY A 206 -14.28 0.93 9.99
CA GLY A 206 -13.86 0.62 11.36
C GLY A 206 -13.71 -0.87 11.69
N ASP A 207 -13.93 -1.77 10.74
CA ASP A 207 -13.93 -3.22 10.96
C ASP A 207 -12.73 -3.91 10.31
N VAL A 208 -11.53 -3.55 10.76
CA VAL A 208 -10.25 -4.10 10.26
C VAL A 208 -10.24 -5.63 10.31
N MET A 209 -10.61 -6.22 11.46
CA MET A 209 -10.61 -7.67 11.64
C MET A 209 -11.75 -8.37 10.90
N GLY A 210 -12.90 -7.71 10.75
CA GLY A 210 -14.01 -8.25 9.96
C GLY A 210 -13.67 -8.33 8.48
N LEU A 211 -12.97 -7.32 7.94
CA LEU A 211 -12.44 -7.38 6.57
C LEU A 211 -11.39 -8.51 6.47
N LEU A 212 -10.38 -8.51 7.33
CA LEU A 212 -9.30 -9.50 7.31
C LEU A 212 -9.83 -10.94 7.30
N ARG A 213 -10.77 -11.25 8.19
CA ARG A 213 -11.39 -12.59 8.27
C ARG A 213 -12.16 -12.95 7.00
N GLY A 214 -12.79 -11.98 6.35
CA GLY A 214 -13.57 -12.20 5.14
C GLY A 214 -12.73 -12.44 3.88
N VAL A 215 -11.45 -12.01 3.88
CA VAL A 215 -10.63 -11.97 2.66
C VAL A 215 -9.32 -12.75 2.75
N ILE A 216 -9.05 -13.47 3.85
CA ILE A 216 -7.75 -14.08 4.16
C ILE A 216 -7.21 -14.95 3.02
N ASP A 217 -8.07 -15.72 2.36
CA ASP A 217 -7.68 -16.63 1.27
C ASP A 217 -7.29 -15.90 -0.02
N ARG A 218 -7.53 -14.59 -0.08
CA ARG A 218 -7.24 -13.74 -1.25
C ARG A 218 -6.04 -12.81 -1.02
N ILE A 219 -5.50 -12.73 0.21
CA ILE A 219 -4.43 -11.79 0.55
C ILE A 219 -3.09 -12.29 0.03
N LYS A 220 -2.43 -11.48 -0.81
CA LYS A 220 -1.05 -11.70 -1.25
C LYS A 220 -0.12 -10.53 -0.96
N HIS A 221 -0.66 -9.43 -0.44
CA HIS A 221 0.11 -8.26 -0.03
C HIS A 221 -0.57 -7.58 1.15
N VAL A 222 0.20 -6.95 2.04
CA VAL A 222 -0.33 -6.32 3.25
C VAL A 222 0.35 -4.98 3.48
N HIS A 223 -0.45 -3.95 3.75
CA HIS A 223 0.00 -2.68 4.31
C HIS A 223 -0.46 -2.56 5.77
N PHE A 224 0.51 -2.40 6.66
CA PHE A 224 0.25 -2.01 8.04
C PHE A 224 0.36 -0.50 8.14
N LYS A 225 -0.80 0.15 8.13
CA LYS A 225 -0.99 1.59 8.26
C LYS A 225 -1.81 1.86 9.52
N ASP A 226 -1.29 2.69 10.42
CA ASP A 226 -1.96 3.05 11.65
C ASP A 226 -2.70 4.39 11.52
N VAL A 227 -3.61 4.65 12.44
CA VAL A 227 -4.48 5.83 12.42
C VAL A 227 -4.42 6.52 13.79
N ARG A 228 -4.36 7.85 13.80
CA ARG A 228 -4.57 8.67 14.99
C ARG A 228 -6.03 9.13 15.06
N PRO A 229 -6.89 8.54 15.93
CA PRO A 229 -8.33 8.82 15.95
C PRO A 229 -8.65 10.29 16.19
N ALA A 230 -7.91 10.97 17.07
CA ALA A 230 -8.12 12.38 17.33
C ALA A 230 -7.91 13.24 16.07
N LYS A 231 -6.90 12.90 15.25
CA LYS A 231 -6.61 13.59 13.98
C LYS A 231 -7.64 13.25 12.91
N MET A 232 -8.12 12.01 12.89
CA MET A 232 -9.22 11.59 12.02
C MET A 232 -10.51 12.39 12.33
N GLU A 233 -10.90 12.47 13.59
CA GLU A 233 -12.11 13.21 13.98
C GLU A 233 -11.97 14.73 13.77
N GLU A 234 -10.77 15.30 14.01
CA GLU A 234 -10.46 16.69 13.66
C GLU A 234 -10.63 16.91 12.15
N SER A 235 -10.13 16.00 11.32
CA SER A 235 -10.24 16.08 9.85
C SER A 235 -11.70 15.92 9.39
N ARG A 236 -12.44 15.00 10.01
CA ARG A 236 -13.88 14.81 9.75
C ARG A 236 -14.69 16.07 10.09
N ALA A 237 -14.47 16.63 11.28
CA ALA A 237 -15.16 17.87 11.72
C ALA A 237 -14.83 19.07 10.83
N ALA A 238 -13.60 19.15 10.34
CA ALA A 238 -13.14 20.19 9.42
C ALA A 238 -13.49 19.92 7.95
N LYS A 239 -14.14 18.77 7.65
CA LYS A 239 -14.47 18.33 6.29
C LYS A 239 -13.27 18.30 5.34
N ARG A 240 -12.11 17.88 5.84
CA ARG A 240 -10.88 17.86 5.04
C ARG A 240 -10.96 16.83 3.90
N SER A 241 -10.22 17.12 2.84
CA SER A 241 -9.91 16.16 1.79
C SER A 241 -9.04 15.02 2.32
N PHE A 242 -8.82 14.00 1.50
CA PHE A 242 -7.86 12.94 1.83
C PHE A 242 -6.45 13.52 2.04
N LEU A 243 -6.00 14.34 1.10
CA LEU A 243 -4.67 14.96 1.13
C LEU A 243 -4.46 15.83 2.39
N ASP A 244 -5.43 16.69 2.70
CA ASP A 244 -5.34 17.57 3.88
C ASP A 244 -5.50 16.78 5.19
N SER A 245 -6.17 15.62 5.17
CA SER A 245 -6.31 14.74 6.33
C SER A 245 -4.99 14.06 6.68
N PHE A 246 -4.26 13.52 5.69
CA PHE A 246 -2.97 12.92 5.99
C PHE A 246 -1.90 13.98 6.33
N LEU A 247 -1.89 15.15 5.70
CA LEU A 247 -1.02 16.26 6.08
C LEU A 247 -1.29 16.74 7.52
N ALA A 248 -2.53 16.62 8.00
CA ALA A 248 -2.88 16.89 9.39
C ALA A 248 -2.48 15.76 10.37
N GLY A 249 -1.90 14.66 9.86
CA GLY A 249 -1.40 13.56 10.65
C GLY A 249 -2.42 12.48 10.97
N MET A 250 -3.44 12.28 10.12
CA MET A 250 -4.45 11.24 10.31
C MET A 250 -3.83 9.83 10.30
N PHE A 251 -2.95 9.55 9.35
CA PHE A 251 -2.22 8.30 9.27
C PHE A 251 -0.87 8.36 9.97
N THR A 252 -0.40 7.21 10.41
CA THR A 252 0.90 7.03 11.05
C THR A 252 1.39 5.59 10.91
N VAL A 253 2.57 5.31 11.44
CA VAL A 253 3.16 3.96 11.47
C VAL A 253 2.61 3.12 12.62
N PRO A 254 2.65 1.78 12.54
CA PRO A 254 2.35 0.90 13.67
C PRO A 254 3.10 1.29 14.94
N GLY A 255 2.37 1.36 16.05
CA GLY A 255 2.91 1.74 17.35
C GLY A 255 2.77 3.21 17.71
N ASP A 256 2.32 4.07 16.79
CA ASP A 256 2.11 5.50 17.05
C ASP A 256 0.63 5.92 16.83
N GLY A 257 -0.26 4.98 16.62
CA GLY A 257 -1.70 5.20 16.45
C GLY A 257 -2.55 4.37 17.42
N THR A 258 -3.64 3.81 16.91
CA THR A 258 -4.63 3.13 17.76
C THR A 258 -4.89 1.68 17.37
N ILE A 259 -4.43 1.24 16.20
CA ILE A 259 -4.70 -0.13 15.73
C ILE A 259 -3.82 -1.10 16.52
N ASP A 260 -4.45 -2.09 17.16
CA ASP A 260 -3.73 -3.22 17.74
C ASP A 260 -3.35 -4.22 16.63
N PHE A 261 -2.10 -4.15 16.17
CA PHE A 261 -1.61 -5.03 15.12
C PHE A 261 -1.29 -6.45 15.60
N THR A 262 -1.36 -6.72 16.90
CA THR A 262 -1.10 -8.09 17.43
C THR A 262 -2.14 -9.08 16.94
N GLU A 263 -3.43 -8.66 16.86
CA GLU A 263 -4.50 -9.52 16.37
C GLU A 263 -4.40 -9.78 14.86
N PRO A 264 -4.33 -8.75 13.97
CA PRO A 264 -4.15 -8.98 12.52
C PRO A 264 -2.88 -9.76 12.19
N TYR A 265 -1.74 -9.43 12.83
CA TYR A 265 -0.49 -10.15 12.60
C TYR A 265 -0.62 -11.64 12.96
N ARG A 266 -1.10 -11.94 14.18
CA ARG A 266 -1.32 -13.31 14.62
C ARG A 266 -2.26 -14.08 13.67
N PHE A 267 -3.36 -13.44 13.25
CA PHE A 267 -4.32 -14.05 12.34
C PHE A 267 -3.70 -14.38 10.98
N LEU A 268 -2.90 -13.48 10.42
CA LEU A 268 -2.14 -13.75 9.19
C LEU A 268 -1.20 -14.96 9.34
N VAL A 269 -0.44 -15.01 10.44
CA VAL A 269 0.48 -16.13 10.74
C VAL A 269 -0.27 -17.45 10.91
N GLU A 270 -1.36 -17.47 11.69
CA GLU A 270 -2.18 -18.66 11.94
C GLU A 270 -2.80 -19.23 10.66
N HIS A 271 -3.07 -18.37 9.66
CA HIS A 271 -3.61 -18.77 8.35
C HIS A 271 -2.52 -18.99 7.30
N GLY A 272 -1.25 -19.02 7.72
CA GLY A 272 -0.13 -19.39 6.86
C GLY A 272 0.29 -18.32 5.87
N TYR A 273 -0.07 -17.06 6.09
CA TYR A 273 0.41 -15.97 5.24
C TYR A 273 1.94 -15.91 5.26
N LYS A 274 2.52 -15.90 4.08
CA LYS A 274 3.97 -15.76 3.86
C LYS A 274 4.17 -14.81 2.70
N GLY A 275 4.69 -13.66 3.00
CA GLY A 275 4.85 -12.63 1.98
C GLY A 275 5.34 -11.34 2.58
N TRP A 276 5.02 -10.25 1.93
CA TRP A 276 5.41 -8.93 2.38
C TRP A 276 4.34 -8.31 3.27
N ILE A 277 4.78 -7.72 4.38
CA ILE A 277 4.04 -6.69 5.08
C ILE A 277 4.85 -5.40 4.96
N LEU A 278 4.28 -4.39 4.32
CA LEU A 278 4.89 -3.07 4.26
C LEU A 278 4.25 -2.16 5.31
N VAL A 279 5.09 -1.48 6.06
CA VAL A 279 4.66 -0.33 6.85
C VAL A 279 4.37 0.81 5.89
N GLU A 280 3.19 1.38 5.98
CA GLU A 280 2.82 2.53 5.18
C GLU A 280 2.29 3.66 6.07
N ALA A 281 2.76 4.87 5.83
CA ALA A 281 2.25 6.05 6.49
C ALA A 281 2.36 7.26 5.56
N GLU A 282 1.21 7.76 5.10
CA GLU A 282 1.13 9.04 4.41
C GLU A 282 1.23 10.15 5.44
N GLN A 283 2.37 10.81 5.48
CA GLN A 283 2.68 11.85 6.47
C GLN A 283 3.46 13.00 5.82
N ASP A 284 3.44 14.17 6.48
CA ASP A 284 4.37 15.25 6.13
C ASP A 284 5.74 14.96 6.76
N PRO A 285 6.79 14.69 5.96
CA PRO A 285 8.12 14.35 6.48
C PRO A 285 8.80 15.50 7.24
N LYS A 286 8.25 16.71 7.22
CA LYS A 286 8.70 17.82 8.09
C LYS A 286 8.21 17.66 9.53
N ILE A 287 7.06 16.99 9.71
CA ILE A 287 6.43 16.79 11.01
C ILE A 287 6.74 15.39 11.53
N ALA A 288 6.78 14.42 10.64
CA ALA A 288 7.09 13.02 10.91
C ALA A 288 8.36 12.62 10.13
N PRO A 289 9.58 12.87 10.67
CA PRO A 289 10.82 12.52 9.99
C PRO A 289 10.87 11.03 9.65
N PRO A 290 11.07 10.64 8.37
CA PRO A 290 10.86 9.27 7.92
C PRO A 290 11.70 8.22 8.64
N LEU A 291 13.00 8.47 8.85
CA LEU A 291 13.87 7.54 9.57
C LEU A 291 13.44 7.33 11.04
N GLU A 292 13.02 8.40 11.73
CA GLU A 292 12.51 8.30 13.10
C GLU A 292 11.26 7.43 13.15
N TYR A 293 10.33 7.64 12.21
CA TYR A 293 9.09 6.86 12.12
C TYR A 293 9.34 5.42 11.63
N ALA A 294 10.34 5.21 10.79
CA ALA A 294 10.79 3.86 10.44
C ALA A 294 11.31 3.10 11.67
N HIS A 295 12.05 3.75 12.56
CA HIS A 295 12.49 3.15 13.82
C HIS A 295 11.32 2.87 14.77
N ILE A 296 10.34 3.77 14.91
CA ILE A 296 9.13 3.52 15.71
C ILE A 296 8.43 2.24 15.23
N ALA A 297 8.20 2.13 13.92
CA ALA A 297 7.56 0.95 13.32
C ALA A 297 8.39 -0.32 13.55
N ARG A 298 9.71 -0.25 13.32
CA ARG A 298 10.63 -1.37 13.56
C ARG A 298 10.57 -1.85 15.01
N ASP A 299 10.68 -0.92 15.96
CA ASP A 299 10.70 -1.25 17.39
C ASP A 299 9.35 -1.86 17.82
N TYR A 300 8.25 -1.39 17.27
CA TYR A 300 6.93 -2.01 17.47
C TYR A 300 6.89 -3.44 16.90
N VAL A 301 7.36 -3.63 15.69
CA VAL A 301 7.40 -4.96 15.06
C VAL A 301 8.26 -5.92 15.89
N LEU A 302 9.48 -5.53 16.22
CA LEU A 302 10.39 -6.39 16.98
C LEU A 302 9.87 -6.64 18.39
N GLY A 303 9.55 -5.59 19.15
CA GLY A 303 9.17 -5.71 20.57
C GLY A 303 7.77 -6.27 20.77
N THR A 304 6.78 -5.78 20.00
CA THR A 304 5.37 -6.11 20.23
C THR A 304 4.90 -7.33 19.43
N LEU A 305 5.25 -7.39 18.14
CA LEU A 305 4.75 -8.48 17.29
C LEU A 305 5.63 -9.73 17.37
N LEU A 306 6.95 -9.57 17.42
CA LEU A 306 7.90 -10.69 17.41
C LEU A 306 8.46 -11.04 18.79
N GLY A 307 8.33 -10.18 19.80
CA GLY A 307 8.80 -10.44 21.16
C GLY A 307 10.33 -10.50 21.28
N GLN A 308 11.05 -9.70 20.49
CA GLN A 308 12.50 -9.65 20.40
C GLN A 308 13.11 -8.45 21.12
#